data_5e716daf26be517a8a69663abf71ee4c
#
_entry.id   5e716daf26be517a8a69663abf71ee4c
#
_cell.length_a   1.000
_cell.length_b   1.000
_cell.length_c   1.000
_cell.angle_alpha   90.00
_cell.angle_beta   90.00
_cell.angle_gamma   90.00
#
_symmetry.space_group_name_H-M   'P 1'
#
loop_
_entity.id
_entity.type
_entity.pdbx_description
1 polymer ?
#
loop_
_entity_poly.entity_id
_entity_poly.type
_entity_poly.pdbx_seq_one_letter_code
_entity_poly.pdbx_strand_id
1 'polypeptide(L)'
;FFNVIRQFPGMFRNFVFLSVGVIDTSRFKGVAEIENLSENLLGQLANYVEFVKGHGYYGEARHRVGTDVIEVLQGMATEVAADFPNVVFFAGQLVFQEENFFNKLLHNQTAFLAQKKLVFSGHPMIVMPIRVLE
;
A
#
# COMPACT_ATOMS: atom_id res chain seq x y z
N PHE A 1 10.13 -1.47 0.52
CA PHE A 1 11.12 -0.40 0.57
C PHE A 1 12.46 -0.85 0.00
N PHE A 2 13.12 -1.84 0.59
CA PHE A 2 14.44 -2.29 0.11
C PHE A 2 14.44 -2.74 -1.35
N ASN A 3 13.41 -3.45 -1.78
CA ASN A 3 13.31 -3.88 -3.17
C ASN A 3 13.26 -2.70 -4.13
N VAL A 4 12.53 -1.65 -3.77
CA VAL A 4 12.44 -0.43 -4.59
C VAL A 4 13.81 0.25 -4.70
N ILE A 5 14.49 0.44 -3.59
CA ILE A 5 15.82 1.08 -3.58
C ILE A 5 16.85 0.25 -4.34
N ARG A 6 16.79 -1.06 -4.20
CA ARG A 6 17.73 -1.97 -4.88
C ARG A 6 17.53 -1.99 -6.39
N GLN A 7 16.27 -1.99 -6.84
CA GLN A 7 15.95 -2.03 -8.26
C GLN A 7 16.07 -0.66 -8.95
N PHE A 8 15.85 0.42 -8.20
CA PHE A 8 15.87 1.78 -8.72
C PHE A 8 16.79 2.68 -7.87
N PRO A 9 18.10 2.39 -7.86
CA PRO A 9 19.03 3.12 -6.99
C PRO A 9 19.11 4.60 -7.35
N GLY A 10 18.97 5.46 -6.35
CA GLY A 10 19.10 6.92 -6.51
C GLY A 10 17.92 7.61 -7.19
N MET A 11 16.87 6.89 -7.58
CA MET A 11 15.72 7.50 -8.28
C MET A 11 14.73 8.15 -7.33
N PHE A 12 14.50 7.56 -6.16
CA PHE A 12 13.46 8.02 -5.24
C PHE A 12 14.08 8.54 -3.94
N ARG A 13 13.56 9.66 -3.44
CA ARG A 13 14.00 10.29 -2.19
C ARG A 13 12.88 10.39 -1.18
N ASN A 14 11.64 10.41 -1.64
CA ASN A 14 10.45 10.55 -0.81
C ASN A 14 9.64 9.26 -0.88
N PHE A 15 9.23 8.76 0.27
CA PHE A 15 8.45 7.53 0.38
C PHE A 15 7.17 7.82 1.13
N VAL A 16 6.04 7.56 0.50
CA VAL A 16 4.71 7.71 1.09
C VAL A 16 4.09 6.33 1.20
N PHE A 17 3.79 5.92 2.42
CA PHE A 17 3.15 4.63 2.68
C PHE A 17 1.65 4.82 2.74
N LEU A 18 0.94 4.11 1.90
CA LEU A 18 -0.52 4.13 1.84
C LEU A 18 -1.08 2.84 2.42
N SER A 19 -2.06 2.96 3.28
CA SER A 19 -2.76 1.82 3.83
C SER A 19 -4.25 2.09 3.91
N VAL A 20 -5.04 1.07 3.61
CA VAL A 20 -6.50 1.13 3.69
C VAL A 20 -6.97 0.06 4.66
N GLY A 21 -7.68 0.49 5.69
CA GLY A 21 -8.39 -0.41 6.59
C GLY A 21 -9.77 -0.74 6.00
N VAL A 22 -10.04 -2.02 5.78
CA VAL A 22 -11.31 -2.45 5.21
C VAL A 22 -12.30 -2.78 6.31
N ILE A 23 -13.49 -2.19 6.23
CA ILE A 23 -14.60 -2.47 7.13
C ILE A 23 -15.55 -3.45 6.46
N ASP A 24 -15.83 -4.56 7.12
CA ASP A 24 -16.89 -5.48 6.73
C ASP A 24 -18.23 -4.97 7.27
N THR A 25 -19.08 -4.44 6.39
CA THR A 25 -20.37 -3.87 6.76
C THR A 25 -21.31 -4.90 7.39
N SER A 26 -21.15 -6.18 7.07
CA SER A 26 -21.97 -7.25 7.66
C SER A 26 -21.61 -7.53 9.13
N ARG A 27 -20.42 -7.11 9.57
CA ARG A 27 -19.90 -7.33 10.92
C ARG A 27 -19.59 -6.04 11.66
N PHE A 28 -20.06 -4.90 11.13
CA PHE A 28 -19.75 -3.58 11.68
C PHE A 28 -20.37 -3.42 13.06
N LYS A 29 -19.55 -3.08 14.05
CA LYS A 29 -19.95 -2.96 15.46
C LYS A 29 -19.97 -1.50 15.98
N GLY A 30 -19.75 -0.52 15.11
CA GLY A 30 -19.84 0.88 15.48
C GLY A 30 -18.51 1.65 15.36
N VAL A 31 -18.54 2.90 15.84
CA VAL A 31 -17.43 3.86 15.70
C VAL A 31 -16.13 3.38 16.37
N ALA A 32 -16.27 2.68 17.51
CA ALA A 32 -15.09 2.17 18.23
C ALA A 32 -14.25 1.20 17.38
N GLU A 33 -14.87 0.39 16.52
CA GLU A 33 -14.17 -0.50 15.61
C GLU A 33 -13.34 0.28 14.58
N ILE A 34 -13.89 1.38 14.05
CA ILE A 34 -13.18 2.26 13.11
C ILE A 34 -11.98 2.89 13.80
N GLU A 35 -12.14 3.39 15.01
CA GLU A 35 -11.06 4.02 15.78
C GLU A 35 -9.94 3.03 16.08
N ASN A 36 -10.27 1.81 16.50
CA ASN A 36 -9.29 0.76 16.77
C ASN A 36 -8.52 0.37 15.50
N LEU A 37 -9.21 0.22 14.37
CA LEU A 37 -8.58 -0.10 13.10
C LEU A 37 -7.64 1.02 12.67
N SER A 38 -8.06 2.28 12.79
CA SER A 38 -7.21 3.44 12.46
C SER A 38 -5.97 3.51 13.34
N GLU A 39 -6.09 3.28 14.64
CA GLU A 39 -4.96 3.27 15.56
C GLU A 39 -3.96 2.17 15.23
N ASN A 40 -4.44 0.96 14.88
CA ASN A 40 -3.58 -0.14 14.48
C ASN A 40 -2.81 0.17 13.20
N LEU A 41 -3.48 0.76 12.22
CA LEU A 41 -2.84 1.17 10.97
C LEU A 41 -1.78 2.24 11.21
N LEU A 42 -2.09 3.24 12.03
CA LEU A 42 -1.12 4.29 12.38
C LEU A 42 0.11 3.71 13.05
N GLY A 43 -0.05 2.78 13.97
CA GLY A 43 1.07 2.12 14.65
C GLY A 43 1.96 1.35 13.69
N GLN A 44 1.39 0.61 12.76
CA GLN A 44 2.15 -0.13 11.74
C GLN A 44 2.89 0.81 10.79
N LEU A 45 2.21 1.85 10.31
CA LEU A 45 2.78 2.80 9.36
C LEU A 45 3.89 3.65 10.00
N ALA A 46 3.77 3.97 11.29
CA ALA A 46 4.79 4.72 12.02
C ALA A 46 6.14 3.99 12.01
N ASN A 47 6.13 2.68 12.13
CA ASN A 47 7.34 1.87 12.08
C ASN A 47 8.02 1.96 10.71
N TYR A 48 7.26 1.91 9.62
CA TYR A 48 7.80 2.06 8.27
C TYR A 48 8.39 3.45 8.04
N VAL A 49 7.71 4.48 8.50
CA VAL A 49 8.19 5.88 8.38
C VAL A 49 9.50 6.07 9.12
N GLU A 50 9.58 5.61 10.36
CA GLU A 50 10.81 5.70 11.16
C GLU A 50 11.97 4.94 10.50
N PHE A 51 11.70 3.79 9.94
CA PHE A 51 12.70 2.98 9.25
C PHE A 51 13.26 3.70 8.02
N VAL A 52 12.41 4.30 7.23
CA VAL A 52 12.80 5.06 6.02
C VAL A 52 13.61 6.29 6.40
N LYS A 53 13.17 7.03 7.43
CA LYS A 53 13.91 8.19 7.95
C LYS A 53 15.29 7.81 8.49
N GLY A 54 15.38 6.66 9.15
CA GLY A 54 16.64 6.13 9.65
C GLY A 54 17.65 5.83 8.55
N HIS A 55 17.20 5.62 7.32
CA HIS A 55 18.06 5.42 6.15
C HIS A 55 18.32 6.71 5.36
N GLY A 56 17.93 7.86 5.87
CA GLY A 56 18.22 9.16 5.26
C GLY A 56 17.21 9.63 4.21
N TYR A 57 16.04 9.02 4.16
CA TYR A 57 14.98 9.37 3.21
C TYR A 57 13.84 10.13 3.90
N TYR A 58 13.09 10.90 3.12
CA TYR A 58 11.83 11.44 3.60
C TYR A 58 10.78 10.34 3.63
N GLY A 59 10.02 10.27 4.69
CA GLY A 59 8.94 9.31 4.84
C GLY A 59 7.70 9.94 5.45
N GLU A 60 6.55 9.60 4.92
CA GLU A 60 5.26 9.91 5.51
C GLU A 60 4.29 8.76 5.29
N ALA A 61 3.21 8.76 6.05
CA ALA A 61 2.19 7.72 5.95
C ALA A 61 0.82 8.37 5.84
N ARG A 62 -0.03 7.75 5.03
CA ARG A 62 -1.44 8.13 4.89
C ARG A 62 -2.28 6.88 5.01
N HIS A 63 -3.37 6.98 5.75
CA HIS A 63 -4.29 5.87 5.94
C HIS A 63 -5.72 6.35 5.79
N ARG A 64 -6.56 5.42 5.39
CA ARG A 64 -8.00 5.63 5.32
C ARG A 64 -8.72 4.34 5.64
N VAL A 65 -9.93 4.46 6.14
CA VAL A 65 -10.80 3.32 6.44
C VAL A 65 -12.02 3.41 5.53
N GLY A 66 -12.39 2.31 4.93
CA GLY A 66 -13.55 2.27 4.04
C GLY A 66 -14.00 0.85 3.75
N THR A 67 -15.05 0.73 2.95
CA THR A 67 -15.65 -0.57 2.60
C THR A 67 -15.11 -1.15 1.29
N ASP A 68 -14.66 -0.30 0.38
CA ASP A 68 -14.10 -0.69 -0.92
C ASP A 68 -12.65 -0.23 -1.01
N VAL A 69 -11.72 -1.17 -0.88
CA VAL A 69 -10.29 -0.87 -0.84
C VAL A 69 -9.80 -0.18 -2.11
N ILE A 70 -10.29 -0.60 -3.27
CA ILE A 70 -9.83 -0.05 -4.56
C ILE A 70 -10.31 1.39 -4.75
N GLU A 71 -11.56 1.67 -4.43
CA GLU A 71 -12.10 3.02 -4.52
C GLU A 71 -11.39 3.98 -3.56
N VAL A 72 -11.18 3.56 -2.32
CA VAL A 72 -10.47 4.36 -1.31
C VAL A 72 -9.03 4.62 -1.75
N LEU A 73 -8.35 3.59 -2.24
CA LEU A 73 -6.97 3.71 -2.71
C LEU A 73 -6.85 4.65 -3.90
N GLN A 74 -7.79 4.62 -4.84
CA GLN A 74 -7.83 5.52 -5.98
C GLN A 74 -7.94 6.98 -5.54
N GLY A 75 -8.80 7.28 -4.57
CA GLY A 75 -8.92 8.62 -3.99
C GLY A 75 -7.64 9.07 -3.30
N MET A 76 -7.01 8.21 -2.51
CA MET A 76 -5.74 8.51 -1.86
C MET A 76 -4.62 8.75 -2.86
N ALA A 77 -4.56 7.93 -3.93
CA ALA A 77 -3.56 8.08 -4.98
C ALA A 77 -3.68 9.43 -5.69
N THR A 78 -4.89 9.88 -5.95
CA THR A 78 -5.13 11.20 -6.56
C THR A 78 -4.61 12.32 -5.66
N GLU A 79 -4.83 12.25 -4.36
CA GLU A 79 -4.30 13.22 -3.40
C GLU A 79 -2.77 13.21 -3.34
N VAL A 80 -2.18 12.03 -3.29
CA VAL A 80 -0.71 11.90 -3.27
C VAL A 80 -0.10 12.44 -4.56
N ALA A 81 -0.70 12.16 -5.71
CA ALA A 81 -0.22 12.65 -6.99
C ALA A 81 -0.29 14.18 -7.09
N ALA A 82 -1.25 14.82 -6.43
CA ALA A 82 -1.31 16.27 -6.35
C ALA A 82 -0.16 16.87 -5.54
N ASP A 83 0.23 16.19 -4.45
CA ASP A 83 1.33 16.63 -3.59
C ASP A 83 2.71 16.23 -4.14
N PHE A 84 2.79 15.14 -4.89
CA PHE A 84 4.02 14.61 -5.47
C PHE A 84 3.81 14.33 -6.97
N PRO A 85 3.99 15.34 -7.85
CA PRO A 85 3.62 15.22 -9.27
C PRO A 85 4.34 14.11 -10.05
N ASN A 86 5.52 13.70 -9.61
CA ASN A 86 6.30 12.63 -10.26
C ASN A 86 6.17 11.28 -9.54
N VAL A 87 5.08 11.07 -8.83
CA VAL A 87 4.87 9.86 -8.04
C VAL A 87 4.76 8.61 -8.91
N VAL A 88 5.37 7.54 -8.44
CA VAL A 88 5.17 6.18 -8.95
C VAL A 88 4.67 5.32 -7.80
N PHE A 89 3.57 4.60 -8.04
CA PHE A 89 3.00 3.73 -7.02
C PHE A 89 3.62 2.33 -7.13
N PHE A 90 3.91 1.74 -5.99
CA PHE A 90 4.45 0.39 -5.90
C PHE A 90 3.57 -0.48 -5.01
N ALA A 91 3.33 -1.70 -5.45
CA ALA A 91 2.74 -2.75 -4.63
C ALA A 91 3.56 -4.02 -4.77
N GLY A 92 3.46 -4.90 -3.79
CA GLY A 92 4.13 -6.19 -3.83
C GLY A 92 3.22 -7.27 -4.39
N GLN A 93 3.80 -8.15 -5.19
CA GLN A 93 3.21 -9.43 -5.56
C GLN A 93 3.93 -10.51 -4.77
N LEU A 94 3.21 -11.22 -3.92
CA LEU A 94 3.80 -12.28 -3.12
C LEU A 94 4.03 -13.52 -3.99
N VAL A 95 5.27 -13.99 -4.04
CA VAL A 95 5.68 -15.18 -4.80
C VAL A 95 6.11 -16.25 -3.80
N PHE A 96 5.34 -17.33 -3.73
CA PHE A 96 5.59 -18.45 -2.82
C PHE A 96 6.34 -19.56 -3.56
N GLN A 97 7.25 -20.21 -2.87
CA GLN A 97 7.98 -21.34 -3.43
C GLN A 97 7.04 -22.54 -3.65
N GLU A 98 6.15 -22.78 -2.70
CA GLU A 98 5.08 -23.77 -2.85
C GLU A 98 3.76 -23.04 -3.02
N GLU A 99 3.02 -23.39 -4.09
CA GLU A 99 1.78 -22.71 -4.39
C GLU A 99 0.65 -23.13 -3.45
N ASN A 100 0.32 -22.26 -2.51
CA ASN A 100 -0.99 -22.26 -1.89
C ASN A 100 -1.88 -21.35 -2.72
N PHE A 101 -2.72 -21.93 -3.56
CA PHE A 101 -3.56 -21.23 -4.53
C PHE A 101 -4.41 -20.12 -3.90
N PHE A 102 -4.98 -20.37 -2.73
CA PHE A 102 -5.83 -19.38 -2.06
C PHE A 102 -5.06 -18.15 -1.61
N ASN A 103 -3.91 -18.32 -0.99
CA ASN A 103 -3.10 -17.20 -0.53
C ASN A 103 -2.63 -16.35 -1.70
N LYS A 104 -2.17 -16.99 -2.78
CA LYS A 104 -1.71 -16.30 -3.99
C LYS A 104 -2.84 -15.50 -4.62
N LEU A 105 -4.03 -16.08 -4.75
CA LEU A 105 -5.17 -15.43 -5.38
C LEU A 105 -5.64 -14.21 -4.58
N LEU A 106 -5.78 -14.35 -3.26
CA LEU A 106 -6.30 -13.27 -2.40
C LEU A 106 -5.37 -12.07 -2.32
N HIS A 107 -4.05 -12.31 -2.18
CA HIS A 107 -3.09 -11.22 -2.01
C HIS A 107 -2.75 -10.51 -3.32
N ASN A 108 -2.57 -11.26 -4.39
CA ASN A 108 -2.12 -10.68 -5.66
C ASN A 108 -3.25 -10.04 -6.45
N GLN A 109 -4.48 -10.53 -6.32
CA GLN A 109 -5.63 -10.00 -7.05
C GLN A 109 -5.89 -8.53 -6.70
N THR A 110 -5.81 -8.16 -5.42
CA THR A 110 -6.02 -6.77 -4.99
C THR A 110 -4.96 -5.85 -5.60
N ALA A 111 -3.70 -6.27 -5.63
CA ALA A 111 -2.62 -5.49 -6.23
C ALA A 111 -2.86 -5.24 -7.72
N PHE A 112 -3.28 -6.26 -8.47
CA PHE A 112 -3.54 -6.14 -9.91
C PHE A 112 -4.79 -5.30 -10.20
N LEU A 113 -5.85 -5.42 -9.40
CA LEU A 113 -7.03 -4.57 -9.54
C LEU A 113 -6.72 -3.11 -9.25
N ALA A 114 -5.92 -2.84 -8.21
CA ALA A 114 -5.45 -1.51 -7.90
C ALA A 114 -4.63 -0.94 -9.05
N GLN A 115 -3.70 -1.72 -9.59
CA GLN A 115 -2.86 -1.32 -10.73
C GLN A 115 -3.73 -0.90 -11.92
N LYS A 116 -4.71 -1.72 -12.27
CA LYS A 116 -5.63 -1.42 -13.37
C LYS A 116 -6.33 -0.08 -13.17
N LYS A 117 -6.89 0.14 -11.99
CA LYS A 117 -7.60 1.38 -11.66
C LYS A 117 -6.69 2.60 -11.68
N LEU A 118 -5.51 2.50 -11.09
CA LEU A 118 -4.57 3.62 -11.03
C LEU A 118 -4.02 3.97 -12.40
N VAL A 119 -3.67 2.98 -13.21
CA VAL A 119 -3.16 3.21 -14.56
C VAL A 119 -4.23 3.88 -15.45
N PHE A 120 -5.47 3.45 -15.39
CA PHE A 120 -6.56 4.09 -16.13
C PHE A 120 -6.89 5.49 -15.61
N SER A 121 -6.52 5.80 -14.38
CA SER A 121 -6.65 7.16 -13.81
C SER A 121 -5.43 8.05 -14.10
N GLY A 122 -4.45 7.54 -14.85
CA GLY A 122 -3.26 8.29 -15.21
C GLY A 122 -2.11 8.20 -14.19
N HIS A 123 -2.18 7.27 -13.24
CA HIS A 123 -1.14 7.08 -12.22
C HIS A 123 -0.34 5.81 -12.51
N PRO A 124 0.97 5.91 -12.79
CA PRO A 124 1.78 4.72 -13.03
C PRO A 124 1.92 3.89 -11.75
N MET A 125 1.71 2.58 -11.88
CA MET A 125 1.86 1.67 -10.76
C MET A 125 2.64 0.43 -11.18
N ILE A 126 3.66 0.10 -10.41
CA ILE A 126 4.51 -1.06 -10.60
C ILE A 126 4.19 -2.09 -9.53
N VAL A 127 3.92 -3.31 -9.95
CA VAL A 127 3.75 -4.45 -9.04
C VAL A 127 5.03 -5.26 -9.06
N MET A 128 5.72 -5.30 -7.92
CA MET A 128 7.03 -5.95 -7.80
C MET A 128 6.87 -7.35 -7.20
N PRO A 129 7.53 -8.36 -7.76
CA PRO A 129 7.54 -9.68 -7.15
C PRO A 129 8.33 -9.66 -5.84
N ILE A 130 7.74 -10.22 -4.78
CA ILE A 130 8.36 -10.37 -3.47
C ILE A 130 8.42 -11.86 -3.16
N ARG A 131 9.63 -12.38 -3.05
CA ARG A 131 9.83 -13.79 -2.72
C ARG A 131 9.50 -14.01 -1.25
N VAL A 132 8.58 -14.95 -1.01
CA VAL A 132 8.22 -15.37 0.35
C VAL A 132 9.03 -16.61 0.70
N LEU A 133 9.84 -16.49 1.74
CA LEU A 133 10.60 -17.61 2.30
C LEU A 133 9.72 -18.35 3.30
N GLU A 134 9.45 -19.59 3.00
CA GLU A 134 8.66 -20.49 3.87
C GLU A 134 9.55 -21.22 4.86
#